data_73a3e38c79b9b1f9de2dacfd0580b0d4
#
_entry.id   73a3e38c79b9b1f9de2dacfd0580b0d4
#
_cell.length_a   1.000
_cell.length_b   1.000
_cell.length_c   1.000
_cell.angle_alpha   90.00
_cell.angle_beta   90.00
_cell.angle_gamma   90.00
#
_symmetry.space_group_name_H-M   'P 1'
#
loop_
_entity.id
_entity.type
_entity.pdbx_description
1 polymer ?
#
loop_
_entity_poly.entity_id
_entity_poly.type
_entity_poly.pdbx_seq_one_letter_code
_entity_poly.pdbx_strand_id
1 'polypeptide(L)'
;MHSPAIMRLTVVLCAMLFVFLAIASSASATEDKTSKTVNNSSSISELIDFVKEARDYAREEDKESACQEFSNKTGRFVRGDLYIYAYDFRGINVAHPFRPDFIGEDKINLTDPNGVVLIKDLADCSRRGEDFTYFIFPNPDHGSEDELKIGYAAKVDENWWVGSGVYLSDLPVFFPLESRENLVSFVDEAVKYAEENGKEAALQAFNDRNGSFVRGNLYIFAYDFNGTALSLPYQPELLGSDRLDAKDANGVRFVQNSIDQAKRGRGYLYYLYANPSKNMEEELKLGYVRSVDNNWWLGAGIYASESNATNATSSTYLGEIGRN
;
A
#
# COMPACT_ATOMS: atom_id res chain seq x y z
N MET A 1 68.52 -43.11 -57.32
CA MET A 1 69.37 -41.91 -57.21
C MET A 1 68.63 -40.73 -57.72
N HIS A 2 68.49 -39.73 -56.85
CA HIS A 2 68.13 -38.28 -57.06
C HIS A 2 66.73 -37.86 -57.50
N SER A 3 65.92 -37.48 -56.61
CA SER A 3 65.48 -36.10 -56.20
C SER A 3 65.36 -35.06 -57.32
N PRO A 4 64.54 -33.95 -57.10
CA PRO A 4 63.38 -33.70 -56.23
C PRO A 4 62.21 -33.01 -56.93
N ALA A 5 61.20 -32.87 -56.16
CA ALA A 5 59.97 -32.15 -56.42
C ALA A 5 60.13 -30.64 -56.69
N ILE A 6 59.23 -30.08 -57.50
CA ILE A 6 58.83 -28.67 -57.43
C ILE A 6 57.31 -28.59 -57.46
N MET A 7 56.79 -28.13 -56.42
CA MET A 7 55.39 -27.88 -56.13
C MET A 7 54.93 -26.62 -56.83
N ARG A 8 53.91 -26.73 -57.71
CA ARG A 8 53.22 -25.53 -58.27
C ARG A 8 51.87 -25.35 -57.52
N LEU A 9 51.83 -24.25 -56.83
CA LEU A 9 50.64 -23.74 -56.16
C LEU A 9 49.61 -23.24 -57.16
N THR A 10 48.45 -23.88 -57.25
CA THR A 10 47.30 -23.40 -58.02
C THR A 10 46.29 -22.83 -57.05
N VAL A 11 46.11 -21.51 -57.09
CA VAL A 11 45.11 -20.79 -56.32
C VAL A 11 43.76 -21.00 -57.00
N VAL A 12 42.86 -21.71 -56.40
CA VAL A 12 41.42 -21.77 -56.79
C VAL A 12 40.63 -20.80 -55.91
N LEU A 13 40.16 -19.74 -56.53
CA LEU A 13 39.31 -18.75 -55.94
C LEU A 13 37.87 -19.29 -55.85
N CYS A 14 37.45 -19.82 -54.70
CA CYS A 14 36.05 -20.14 -54.45
C CYS A 14 35.37 -18.90 -53.80
N ALA A 15 34.51 -18.27 -54.59
CA ALA A 15 33.62 -17.25 -54.10
C ALA A 15 32.53 -17.91 -53.24
N MET A 16 32.64 -17.80 -51.91
CA MET A 16 31.55 -18.13 -51.00
C MET A 16 30.63 -16.91 -50.83
N LEU A 17 29.45 -17.07 -51.35
CA LEU A 17 28.31 -16.16 -51.20
C LEU A 17 27.83 -16.28 -49.72
N PHE A 18 28.16 -15.33 -48.87
CA PHE A 18 27.59 -15.24 -47.51
C PHE A 18 26.22 -14.68 -47.59
N VAL A 19 25.23 -15.54 -47.46
CA VAL A 19 23.85 -15.13 -47.17
C VAL A 19 23.79 -14.76 -45.69
N PHE A 20 23.77 -13.46 -45.36
CA PHE A 20 23.45 -12.96 -44.03
C PHE A 20 21.97 -13.19 -43.76
N LEU A 21 21.66 -14.25 -43.02
CA LEU A 21 20.34 -14.42 -42.40
C LEU A 21 20.31 -13.49 -41.19
N ALA A 22 19.63 -12.36 -41.31
CA ALA A 22 19.35 -11.48 -40.18
C ALA A 22 18.33 -12.20 -39.28
N ILE A 23 18.85 -12.83 -38.22
CA ILE A 23 18.01 -13.26 -37.11
C ILE A 23 17.65 -11.98 -36.35
N ALA A 24 16.43 -11.48 -36.57
CA ALA A 24 15.84 -10.47 -35.71
C ALA A 24 15.61 -11.13 -34.35
N SER A 25 16.54 -10.96 -33.43
CA SER A 25 16.34 -11.24 -32.02
C SER A 25 15.30 -10.24 -31.51
N SER A 26 14.06 -10.70 -31.34
CA SER A 26 13.09 -9.99 -30.54
C SER A 26 13.60 -10.02 -29.10
N ALA A 27 14.35 -9.00 -28.71
CA ALA A 27 14.58 -8.71 -27.31
C ALA A 27 13.22 -8.34 -26.71
N SER A 28 12.60 -9.31 -26.07
CA SER A 28 11.53 -9.05 -25.11
C SER A 28 12.15 -8.13 -24.06
N ALA A 29 11.73 -6.87 -24.04
CA ALA A 29 12.10 -5.97 -22.98
C ALA A 29 11.46 -6.55 -21.69
N THR A 30 12.28 -7.23 -20.89
CA THR A 30 12.00 -7.40 -19.48
C THR A 30 12.11 -5.99 -18.88
N GLU A 31 10.97 -5.33 -18.70
CA GLU A 31 10.93 -4.09 -17.91
C GLU A 31 11.59 -4.37 -16.57
N ASP A 32 12.64 -3.62 -16.33
CA ASP A 32 13.44 -3.71 -15.11
C ASP A 32 12.60 -3.24 -13.93
N LYS A 33 12.12 -4.19 -13.12
CA LYS A 33 11.36 -3.92 -11.88
C LYS A 33 12.15 -3.05 -10.87
N THR A 34 13.48 -2.98 -11.00
CA THR A 34 14.37 -2.15 -10.18
C THR A 34 14.17 -0.65 -10.43
N SER A 35 13.74 -0.26 -11.64
CA SER A 35 13.53 1.16 -12.00
C SER A 35 12.29 1.76 -11.29
N LYS A 36 11.26 0.96 -11.02
CA LYS A 36 10.04 1.43 -10.32
C LYS A 36 10.29 1.75 -8.85
N THR A 37 11.14 1.00 -8.16
CA THR A 37 11.47 1.23 -6.75
C THR A 37 12.27 2.53 -6.57
N VAL A 38 13.17 2.84 -7.49
CA VAL A 38 14.00 4.06 -7.45
C VAL A 38 13.15 5.33 -7.66
N ASN A 39 12.18 5.29 -8.57
CA ASN A 39 11.27 6.42 -8.82
C ASN A 39 10.35 6.67 -7.60
N ASN A 40 9.88 5.64 -6.93
CA ASN A 40 9.04 5.78 -5.72
C ASN A 40 9.83 6.36 -4.54
N SER A 41 11.11 5.97 -4.34
CA SER A 41 11.89 6.47 -3.20
C SER A 41 12.21 7.96 -3.31
N SER A 42 12.46 8.50 -4.50
CA SER A 42 12.65 9.95 -4.71
C SER A 42 11.36 10.71 -4.47
N SER A 43 10.21 10.20 -4.93
CA SER A 43 8.89 10.78 -4.69
C SER A 43 8.50 10.79 -3.21
N ILE A 44 8.85 9.75 -2.44
CA ILE A 44 8.60 9.69 -0.99
C ILE A 44 9.46 10.70 -0.24
N SER A 45 10.75 10.85 -0.60
CA SER A 45 11.62 11.87 0.01
C SER A 45 11.10 13.29 -0.27
N GLU A 46 10.70 13.56 -1.51
CA GLU A 46 10.12 14.84 -1.91
C GLU A 46 8.81 15.14 -1.15
N LEU A 47 7.95 14.14 -0.97
CA LEU A 47 6.72 14.25 -0.17
C LEU A 47 7.02 14.65 1.29
N ILE A 48 7.99 14.00 1.92
CA ILE A 48 8.41 14.32 3.30
C ILE A 48 8.89 15.76 3.39
N ASP A 49 9.80 16.16 2.50
CA ASP A 49 10.39 17.51 2.51
C ASP A 49 9.32 18.58 2.26
N PHE A 50 8.40 18.30 1.33
CA PHE A 50 7.29 19.20 1.02
C PHE A 50 6.32 19.43 2.18
N VAL A 51 5.94 18.37 2.90
CA VAL A 51 5.07 18.48 4.07
C VAL A 51 5.79 19.15 5.23
N LYS A 52 7.09 18.89 5.43
CA LYS A 52 7.90 19.55 6.46
C LYS A 52 8.05 21.06 6.17
N GLU A 53 8.29 21.45 4.92
CA GLU A 53 8.30 22.85 4.51
C GLU A 53 6.97 23.54 4.83
N ALA A 54 5.85 22.88 4.53
CA ALA A 54 4.52 23.41 4.83
C ALA A 54 4.26 23.52 6.34
N ARG A 55 4.64 22.48 7.10
CA ARG A 55 4.54 22.51 8.57
C ARG A 55 5.34 23.67 9.18
N ASP A 56 6.58 23.85 8.72
CA ASP A 56 7.47 24.87 9.27
C ASP A 56 6.95 26.28 8.90
N TYR A 57 6.47 26.46 7.68
CA TYR A 57 5.76 27.68 7.26
C TYR A 57 4.51 27.94 8.14
N ALA A 58 3.71 26.91 8.41
CA ALA A 58 2.52 27.01 9.26
C ALA A 58 2.82 27.32 10.73
N ARG A 59 4.06 27.11 11.17
CA ARG A 59 4.55 27.49 12.53
C ARG A 59 5.12 28.91 12.62
N GLU A 60 5.60 29.43 11.48
CA GLU A 60 6.17 30.77 11.38
C GLU A 60 5.09 31.83 11.13
N GLU A 61 4.05 31.49 10.37
CA GLU A 61 2.93 32.37 10.04
C GLU A 61 1.75 32.15 11.00
N ASP A 62 0.78 33.08 10.98
CA ASP A 62 -0.49 32.83 11.63
C ASP A 62 -1.33 31.77 10.87
N LYS A 63 -2.18 31.06 11.59
CA LYS A 63 -2.97 29.96 11.03
C LYS A 63 -3.85 30.38 9.84
N GLU A 64 -4.43 31.57 9.87
CA GLU A 64 -5.33 32.08 8.81
C GLU A 64 -4.54 32.29 7.53
N SER A 65 -3.40 32.97 7.60
CA SER A 65 -2.48 33.19 6.46
C SER A 65 -1.97 31.89 5.89
N ALA A 66 -1.56 30.94 6.73
CA ALA A 66 -1.10 29.61 6.28
C ALA A 66 -2.21 28.84 5.57
N CYS A 67 -3.43 28.82 6.12
CA CYS A 67 -4.58 28.13 5.51
C CYS A 67 -5.00 28.78 4.17
N GLN A 68 -4.89 30.10 4.06
CA GLN A 68 -5.12 30.81 2.80
C GLN A 68 -4.12 30.35 1.71
N GLU A 69 -2.83 30.29 2.05
CA GLU A 69 -1.79 29.86 1.10
C GLU A 69 -1.95 28.38 0.72
N PHE A 70 -2.28 27.48 1.68
CA PHE A 70 -2.54 26.08 1.39
C PHE A 70 -3.79 25.84 0.54
N SER A 71 -4.76 26.76 0.55
CA SER A 71 -5.96 26.69 -0.28
C SER A 71 -5.79 27.32 -1.67
N ASN A 72 -4.66 27.95 -1.93
CA ASN A 72 -4.36 28.59 -3.21
C ASN A 72 -3.91 27.55 -4.25
N LYS A 73 -4.75 27.31 -5.28
CA LYS A 73 -4.45 26.35 -6.37
C LYS A 73 -3.19 26.65 -7.17
N THR A 74 -2.74 27.90 -7.19
CA THR A 74 -1.58 28.39 -7.92
C THR A 74 -0.45 28.84 -7.00
N GLY A 75 -0.61 28.55 -5.69
CA GLY A 75 0.35 28.90 -4.65
C GLY A 75 1.55 27.96 -4.59
N ARG A 76 2.51 28.30 -3.75
CA ARG A 76 3.77 27.55 -3.62
C ARG A 76 3.60 26.14 -3.04
N PHE A 77 2.44 25.86 -2.41
CA PHE A 77 2.10 24.56 -1.85
C PHE A 77 1.21 23.70 -2.75
N VAL A 78 1.31 23.94 -4.07
CA VAL A 78 0.84 23.07 -5.15
C VAL A 78 1.97 22.89 -6.14
N ARG A 79 2.52 21.67 -6.28
CA ARG A 79 3.69 21.33 -7.12
C ARG A 79 3.42 20.02 -7.85
N GLY A 80 2.88 20.10 -9.07
CA GLY A 80 2.42 18.90 -9.78
C GLY A 80 1.35 18.19 -8.96
N ASP A 81 1.51 16.89 -8.73
CA ASP A 81 0.58 16.04 -7.97
C ASP A 81 0.61 16.32 -6.46
N LEU A 82 1.63 17.02 -5.96
CA LEU A 82 1.75 17.36 -4.55
C LEU A 82 0.97 18.62 -4.23
N TYR A 83 0.10 18.54 -3.24
CA TYR A 83 -0.60 19.68 -2.68
C TYR A 83 -0.83 19.50 -1.18
N ILE A 84 -0.83 20.60 -0.44
CA ILE A 84 -1.09 20.56 1.01
C ILE A 84 -2.59 20.62 1.26
N TYR A 85 -3.03 19.77 2.17
CA TYR A 85 -4.32 19.83 2.85
C TYR A 85 -4.07 19.96 4.36
N ALA A 86 -5.01 20.57 5.07
CA ALA A 86 -4.90 20.76 6.51
C ALA A 86 -6.23 20.50 7.22
N TYR A 87 -6.13 19.94 8.42
CA TYR A 87 -7.27 19.61 9.28
C TYR A 87 -6.95 19.91 10.74
N ASP A 88 -7.97 20.22 11.52
CA ASP A 88 -7.85 20.13 12.98
C ASP A 88 -7.97 18.66 13.44
N PHE A 89 -7.60 18.39 14.70
CA PHE A 89 -7.65 17.02 15.23
C PHE A 89 -9.08 16.50 15.51
N ARG A 90 -10.11 17.32 15.33
CA ARG A 90 -11.52 16.90 15.34
C ARG A 90 -11.99 16.45 13.95
N GLY A 91 -11.16 16.69 12.89
CA GLY A 91 -11.46 16.33 11.52
C GLY A 91 -12.09 17.46 10.70
N ILE A 92 -12.13 18.68 11.22
CA ILE A 92 -12.57 19.84 10.45
C ILE A 92 -11.48 20.20 9.44
N ASN A 93 -11.82 20.22 8.15
CA ASN A 93 -10.92 20.69 7.12
C ASN A 93 -10.69 22.20 7.25
N VAL A 94 -9.47 22.65 7.33
CA VAL A 94 -9.11 24.06 7.44
C VAL A 94 -8.46 24.64 6.18
N ALA A 95 -7.91 23.77 5.30
CA ALA A 95 -7.36 24.17 4.01
C ALA A 95 -7.36 23.01 3.02
N HIS A 96 -7.74 23.26 1.76
CA HIS A 96 -7.62 22.30 0.67
C HIS A 96 -7.71 23.01 -0.69
N PRO A 97 -6.69 22.94 -1.57
CA PRO A 97 -6.71 23.70 -2.83
C PRO A 97 -7.74 23.16 -3.83
N PHE A 98 -8.00 21.85 -3.87
CA PHE A 98 -8.88 21.22 -4.86
C PHE A 98 -10.26 20.84 -4.33
N ARG A 99 -10.50 20.91 -3.01
CA ARG A 99 -11.79 20.60 -2.37
C ARG A 99 -12.24 21.74 -1.47
N PRO A 100 -12.56 22.93 -2.05
CA PRO A 100 -13.04 24.06 -1.27
C PRO A 100 -14.37 23.76 -0.56
N ASP A 101 -15.14 22.79 -1.06
CA ASP A 101 -16.35 22.24 -0.44
C ASP A 101 -16.10 21.48 0.88
N PHE A 102 -14.84 21.11 1.17
CA PHE A 102 -14.49 20.50 2.44
C PHE A 102 -14.18 21.51 3.55
N ILE A 103 -13.78 22.74 3.18
CA ILE A 103 -13.33 23.74 4.16
C ILE A 103 -14.47 24.09 5.13
N GLY A 104 -14.21 23.92 6.43
CA GLY A 104 -15.18 24.09 7.51
C GLY A 104 -16.01 22.86 7.85
N GLU A 105 -15.95 21.81 7.03
CA GLU A 105 -16.72 20.57 7.22
C GLU A 105 -15.96 19.54 8.07
N ASP A 106 -16.70 18.78 8.87
CA ASP A 106 -16.18 17.60 9.58
C ASP A 106 -16.05 16.41 8.63
N LYS A 107 -14.84 15.95 8.42
CA LYS A 107 -14.47 14.80 7.57
C LYS A 107 -13.81 13.67 8.36
N ILE A 108 -13.87 13.67 9.70
CA ILE A 108 -13.19 12.69 10.54
C ILE A 108 -13.55 11.24 10.20
N ASN A 109 -14.80 11.01 9.77
CA ASN A 109 -15.33 9.71 9.40
C ASN A 109 -15.40 9.49 7.88
N LEU A 110 -14.74 10.33 7.09
CA LEU A 110 -14.67 10.13 5.64
C LEU A 110 -13.98 8.80 5.34
N THR A 111 -14.66 7.93 4.60
CA THR A 111 -14.13 6.64 4.16
C THR A 111 -13.83 6.65 2.67
N ASP A 112 -12.81 5.92 2.30
CA ASP A 112 -12.55 5.57 0.91
C ASP A 112 -13.52 4.44 0.42
N PRO A 113 -13.50 4.07 -0.89
CA PRO A 113 -14.39 3.04 -1.43
C PRO A 113 -14.24 1.65 -0.78
N ASN A 114 -13.11 1.36 -0.14
CA ASN A 114 -12.86 0.08 0.55
C ASN A 114 -13.11 0.13 2.07
N GLY A 115 -13.49 1.31 2.60
CA GLY A 115 -13.86 1.49 4.00
C GLY A 115 -12.74 1.95 4.93
N VAL A 116 -11.58 2.36 4.39
CA VAL A 116 -10.50 2.98 5.17
C VAL A 116 -10.90 4.41 5.58
N VAL A 117 -10.76 4.75 6.86
CA VAL A 117 -11.16 6.05 7.43
C VAL A 117 -10.01 7.04 7.35
N LEU A 118 -9.83 7.64 6.18
CA LEU A 118 -8.59 8.33 5.79
C LEU A 118 -8.20 9.54 6.68
N ILE A 119 -9.14 10.43 7.02
CA ILE A 119 -8.80 11.64 7.80
C ILE A 119 -8.43 11.30 9.24
N LYS A 120 -9.10 10.30 9.81
CA LYS A 120 -8.80 9.82 11.16
C LYS A 120 -7.43 9.14 11.22
N ASP A 121 -7.08 8.36 10.19
CA ASP A 121 -5.79 7.68 10.10
C ASP A 121 -4.65 8.69 9.94
N LEU A 122 -4.82 9.72 9.09
CA LEU A 122 -3.86 10.81 8.97
C LEU A 122 -3.72 11.62 10.26
N ALA A 123 -4.84 11.86 10.98
CA ALA A 123 -4.81 12.53 12.28
C ALA A 123 -4.02 11.72 13.31
N ASP A 124 -4.17 10.38 13.34
CA ASP A 124 -3.41 9.51 14.25
C ASP A 124 -1.93 9.48 13.90
N CYS A 125 -1.59 9.44 12.60
CA CYS A 125 -0.22 9.65 12.11
C CYS A 125 0.38 10.96 12.65
N SER A 126 -0.37 12.06 12.54
CA SER A 126 0.07 13.38 13.01
C SER A 126 0.18 13.48 14.53
N ARG A 127 -0.70 12.79 15.30
CA ARG A 127 -0.60 12.75 16.78
C ARG A 127 0.70 12.15 17.27
N ARG A 128 1.30 11.23 16.52
CA ARG A 128 2.63 10.67 16.76
C ARG A 128 3.79 11.60 16.36
N GLY A 129 3.46 12.79 15.87
CA GLY A 129 4.37 13.79 15.32
C GLY A 129 4.27 13.85 13.80
N GLU A 130 4.70 12.81 13.11
CA GLU A 130 4.61 12.66 11.66
C GLU A 130 4.66 11.18 11.27
N ASP A 131 3.86 10.77 10.26
CA ASP A 131 3.85 9.39 9.78
C ASP A 131 3.11 9.23 8.44
N PHE A 132 3.14 8.01 7.89
CA PHE A 132 2.49 7.62 6.65
C PHE A 132 1.25 6.76 6.86
N THR A 133 0.27 6.89 5.95
CA THR A 133 -0.81 5.93 5.73
C THR A 133 -1.21 5.88 4.27
N TYR A 134 -1.86 4.79 3.84
CA TYR A 134 -2.46 4.72 2.50
C TYR A 134 -3.97 4.93 2.58
N PHE A 135 -4.51 5.52 1.53
CA PHE A 135 -5.95 5.66 1.30
C PHE A 135 -6.22 5.88 -0.18
N ILE A 136 -7.45 5.66 -0.62
CA ILE A 136 -7.89 6.01 -1.97
C ILE A 136 -8.46 7.43 -1.94
N PHE A 137 -8.08 8.23 -2.94
CA PHE A 137 -8.60 9.58 -3.11
C PHE A 137 -8.63 9.99 -4.59
N PRO A 138 -9.61 10.81 -5.01
CA PRO A 138 -9.69 11.31 -6.37
C PRO A 138 -8.42 12.06 -6.79
N ASN A 139 -7.80 11.64 -7.92
CA ASN A 139 -6.62 12.28 -8.45
C ASN A 139 -7.02 13.46 -9.36
N PRO A 140 -6.72 14.73 -8.99
CA PRO A 140 -7.13 15.89 -9.78
C PRO A 140 -6.49 15.93 -11.18
N ASP A 141 -5.30 15.33 -11.37
CA ASP A 141 -4.58 15.32 -12.64
C ASP A 141 -5.09 14.21 -13.59
N HIS A 142 -5.77 13.20 -13.06
CA HIS A 142 -6.38 12.11 -13.81
C HIS A 142 -7.91 12.20 -13.85
N GLY A 143 -8.48 13.39 -14.00
CA GLY A 143 -9.92 13.57 -14.15
C GLY A 143 -10.73 13.26 -12.88
N SER A 144 -10.12 13.25 -11.72
CA SER A 144 -10.69 12.85 -10.42
C SER A 144 -11.05 11.36 -10.35
N GLU A 145 -10.31 10.50 -11.04
CA GLU A 145 -10.40 9.05 -10.84
C GLU A 145 -9.85 8.67 -9.46
N ASP A 146 -10.48 7.66 -8.85
CA ASP A 146 -10.06 7.14 -7.55
C ASP A 146 -8.76 6.33 -7.67
N GLU A 147 -7.70 6.80 -7.02
CA GLU A 147 -6.39 6.17 -7.03
C GLU A 147 -5.84 5.96 -5.63
N LEU A 148 -5.01 4.92 -5.44
CA LEU A 148 -4.30 4.73 -4.19
C LEU A 148 -3.30 5.86 -3.99
N LYS A 149 -3.32 6.45 -2.80
CA LYS A 149 -2.43 7.54 -2.40
C LYS A 149 -1.69 7.16 -1.13
N ILE A 150 -0.37 7.30 -1.13
CA ILE A 150 0.39 7.29 0.11
C ILE A 150 0.40 8.72 0.66
N GLY A 151 -0.22 8.90 1.82
CA GLY A 151 -0.26 10.18 2.51
C GLY A 151 0.79 10.25 3.61
N TYR A 152 1.40 11.41 3.74
CA TYR A 152 2.26 11.78 4.86
C TYR A 152 1.65 12.97 5.58
N ALA A 153 1.50 12.87 6.89
CA ALA A 153 0.90 13.91 7.71
C ALA A 153 1.83 14.29 8.85
N ALA A 154 1.93 15.59 9.13
CA ALA A 154 2.78 16.15 10.15
C ALA A 154 2.02 17.12 11.05
N LYS A 155 2.21 17.00 12.36
CA LYS A 155 1.64 17.88 13.38
C LYS A 155 2.26 19.29 13.29
N VAL A 156 1.41 20.30 13.17
CA VAL A 156 1.82 21.70 13.28
C VAL A 156 1.93 22.08 14.76
N ASP A 157 0.82 21.95 15.48
CA ASP A 157 0.72 22.15 16.93
C ASP A 157 -0.31 21.18 17.57
N GLU A 158 -0.73 21.42 18.81
CA GLU A 158 -1.71 20.56 19.50
C GLU A 158 -3.12 20.63 18.92
N ASN A 159 -3.42 21.56 18.00
CA ASN A 159 -4.77 21.81 17.50
C ASN A 159 -4.97 21.30 16.06
N TRP A 160 -3.90 21.25 15.23
CA TRP A 160 -4.03 20.96 13.82
C TRP A 160 -2.76 20.38 13.20
N TRP A 161 -2.92 19.86 11.99
CA TRP A 161 -1.89 19.17 11.21
C TRP A 161 -2.02 19.47 9.72
N VAL A 162 -0.94 19.27 9.00
CA VAL A 162 -0.84 19.37 7.54
C VAL A 162 -0.46 18.03 6.95
N GLY A 163 -0.87 17.80 5.71
CA GLY A 163 -0.49 16.60 4.98
C GLY A 163 -0.47 16.80 3.47
N SER A 164 0.18 15.88 2.81
CA SER A 164 0.19 15.72 1.36
C SER A 164 0.26 14.23 1.00
N GLY A 165 0.35 13.89 -0.28
CA GLY A 165 0.56 12.50 -0.66
C GLY A 165 0.81 12.32 -2.14
N VAL A 166 1.48 11.22 -2.47
CA VAL A 166 1.79 10.79 -3.84
C VAL A 166 0.80 9.73 -4.27
N TYR A 167 0.28 9.84 -5.49
CA TYR A 167 -0.59 8.83 -6.08
C TYR A 167 0.24 7.66 -6.62
N LEU A 168 -0.28 6.45 -6.43
CA LEU A 168 0.32 5.18 -6.85
C LEU A 168 -0.58 4.55 -7.93
N SER A 169 -0.67 5.23 -9.07
CA SER A 169 -1.62 4.95 -10.15
C SER A 169 -1.51 3.54 -10.77
N ASP A 170 -0.36 2.90 -10.63
CA ASP A 170 -0.10 1.54 -11.13
C ASP A 170 -0.64 0.42 -10.21
N LEU A 171 -1.11 0.76 -9.01
CA LEU A 171 -1.60 -0.24 -8.06
C LEU A 171 -3.13 -0.39 -8.14
N PRO A 172 -3.64 -1.63 -8.19
CA PRO A 172 -5.08 -1.87 -8.19
C PRO A 172 -5.69 -1.40 -6.88
N VAL A 173 -6.78 -0.65 -6.96
CA VAL A 173 -7.44 -0.02 -5.81
C VAL A 173 -8.78 -0.65 -5.44
N PHE A 174 -9.29 -1.54 -6.28
CA PHE A 174 -10.60 -2.12 -6.08
C PHE A 174 -10.51 -3.49 -5.41
N PHE A 175 -11.16 -3.60 -4.24
CA PHE A 175 -11.39 -4.86 -3.55
C PHE A 175 -12.90 -5.14 -3.54
N PRO A 176 -13.37 -6.25 -4.16
CA PRO A 176 -14.79 -6.58 -4.23
C PRO A 176 -15.45 -6.60 -2.86
N LEU A 177 -16.71 -6.15 -2.79
CA LEU A 177 -17.47 -6.11 -1.54
C LEU A 177 -17.54 -7.49 -0.89
N GLU A 178 -17.81 -8.54 -1.68
CA GLU A 178 -17.85 -9.92 -1.18
C GLU A 178 -16.53 -10.35 -0.53
N SER A 179 -15.39 -10.00 -1.14
CA SER A 179 -14.06 -10.31 -0.57
C SER A 179 -13.83 -9.59 0.75
N ARG A 180 -14.29 -8.34 0.87
CA ARG A 180 -14.20 -7.56 2.12
C ARG A 180 -15.13 -8.09 3.20
N GLU A 181 -16.35 -8.51 2.85
CA GLU A 181 -17.30 -9.14 3.77
C GLU A 181 -16.77 -10.51 4.27
N ASN A 182 -16.18 -11.30 3.39
CA ASN A 182 -15.50 -12.55 3.76
C ASN A 182 -14.31 -12.30 4.68
N LEU A 183 -13.51 -11.24 4.43
CA LEU A 183 -12.41 -10.85 5.31
C LEU A 183 -12.91 -10.49 6.71
N VAL A 184 -13.95 -9.65 6.81
CA VAL A 184 -14.56 -9.28 8.10
C VAL A 184 -15.09 -10.51 8.83
N SER A 185 -15.85 -11.36 8.14
CA SER A 185 -16.43 -12.58 8.72
C SER A 185 -15.35 -13.53 9.25
N PHE A 186 -14.23 -13.66 8.54
CA PHE A 186 -13.10 -14.50 8.95
C PHE A 186 -12.40 -13.97 10.21
N VAL A 187 -12.21 -12.64 10.29
CA VAL A 187 -11.65 -12.00 11.48
C VAL A 187 -12.61 -12.11 12.67
N ASP A 188 -13.91 -11.92 12.46
CA ASP A 188 -14.92 -12.05 13.52
C ASP A 188 -15.02 -13.50 14.04
N GLU A 189 -14.90 -14.51 13.16
CA GLU A 189 -14.78 -15.92 13.53
C GLU A 189 -13.57 -16.17 14.44
N ALA A 190 -12.43 -15.59 14.11
CA ALA A 190 -11.21 -15.72 14.90
C ALA A 190 -11.31 -15.03 16.27
N VAL A 191 -11.91 -13.83 16.34
CA VAL A 191 -12.17 -13.16 17.63
C VAL A 191 -13.08 -14.01 18.50
N LYS A 192 -14.19 -14.50 17.96
CA LYS A 192 -15.11 -15.38 18.68
C LYS A 192 -14.41 -16.62 19.19
N TYR A 193 -13.59 -17.27 18.35
CA TYR A 193 -12.82 -18.44 18.77
C TYR A 193 -11.88 -18.12 19.94
N ALA A 194 -11.22 -16.95 19.90
CA ALA A 194 -10.33 -16.52 20.97
C ALA A 194 -11.09 -16.22 22.28
N GLU A 195 -12.28 -15.62 22.20
CA GLU A 195 -13.15 -15.36 23.35
C GLU A 195 -13.66 -16.67 24.01
N GLU A 196 -13.97 -17.69 23.20
CA GLU A 196 -14.51 -18.97 23.68
C GLU A 196 -13.43 -19.92 24.22
N ASN A 197 -12.21 -19.90 23.67
CA ASN A 197 -11.16 -20.88 23.96
C ASN A 197 -9.96 -20.32 24.74
N GLY A 198 -9.88 -18.99 24.89
CA GLY A 198 -8.77 -18.30 25.54
C GLY A 198 -7.59 -18.06 24.61
N LYS A 199 -6.70 -17.14 25.04
CA LYS A 199 -5.60 -16.63 24.22
C LYS A 199 -4.63 -17.71 23.75
N GLU A 200 -4.20 -18.60 24.65
CA GLU A 200 -3.19 -19.62 24.36
C GLU A 200 -3.67 -20.61 23.29
N ALA A 201 -4.91 -21.11 23.43
CA ALA A 201 -5.51 -22.02 22.45
C ALA A 201 -5.74 -21.32 21.10
N ALA A 202 -6.17 -20.07 21.13
CA ALA A 202 -6.38 -19.27 19.93
C ALA A 202 -5.05 -19.04 19.17
N LEU A 203 -3.99 -18.63 19.86
CA LEU A 203 -2.68 -18.43 19.23
C LEU A 203 -2.08 -19.72 18.66
N GLN A 204 -2.31 -20.87 19.34
CA GLN A 204 -1.92 -22.17 18.80
C GLN A 204 -2.66 -22.48 17.49
N ALA A 205 -3.98 -22.24 17.44
CA ALA A 205 -4.80 -22.47 16.25
C ALA A 205 -4.43 -21.51 15.10
N PHE A 206 -4.11 -20.24 15.39
CA PHE A 206 -3.75 -19.24 14.39
C PHE A 206 -2.36 -19.47 13.80
N ASN A 207 -1.43 -20.06 14.54
CA ASN A 207 -0.09 -20.41 14.07
C ASN A 207 -0.02 -21.78 13.36
N ASP A 208 -1.10 -22.58 13.40
CA ASP A 208 -1.17 -23.85 12.64
C ASP A 208 -1.44 -23.57 11.16
N ARG A 209 -0.42 -23.74 10.33
CA ARG A 209 -0.50 -23.53 8.86
C ARG A 209 -1.50 -24.47 8.16
N ASN A 210 -1.87 -25.57 8.77
CA ASN A 210 -2.85 -26.54 8.27
C ASN A 210 -4.22 -26.40 8.95
N GLY A 211 -4.34 -25.45 9.89
CA GLY A 211 -5.55 -25.20 10.66
C GLY A 211 -6.60 -24.38 9.92
N SER A 212 -7.77 -24.23 10.54
CA SER A 212 -8.92 -23.52 9.98
C SER A 212 -8.71 -22.03 9.80
N PHE A 213 -7.70 -21.44 10.49
CA PHE A 213 -7.38 -20.00 10.43
C PHE A 213 -6.26 -19.66 9.44
N VAL A 214 -5.93 -20.61 8.55
CA VAL A 214 -5.08 -20.40 7.37
C VAL A 214 -5.80 -20.99 6.16
N ARG A 215 -6.30 -20.13 5.27
CA ARG A 215 -7.06 -20.46 4.07
C ARG A 215 -6.34 -19.88 2.83
N GLY A 216 -5.22 -20.53 2.45
CA GLY A 216 -4.33 -19.97 1.43
C GLY A 216 -3.70 -18.65 1.89
N ASN A 217 -3.89 -17.59 1.14
CA ASN A 217 -3.36 -16.25 1.45
C ASN A 217 -4.17 -15.51 2.53
N LEU A 218 -5.36 -15.97 2.85
CA LEU A 218 -6.16 -15.45 3.94
C LEU A 218 -5.79 -16.19 5.23
N TYR A 219 -5.11 -15.53 6.14
CA TYR A 219 -4.65 -16.08 7.41
C TYR A 219 -4.75 -15.05 8.53
N ILE A 220 -4.93 -15.54 9.76
CA ILE A 220 -4.94 -14.68 10.94
C ILE A 220 -3.51 -14.38 11.37
N PHE A 221 -3.25 -13.09 11.60
CA PHE A 221 -2.09 -12.60 12.34
C PHE A 221 -2.55 -11.93 13.64
N ALA A 222 -1.69 -11.91 14.65
CA ALA A 222 -2.01 -11.29 15.93
C ALA A 222 -0.80 -10.61 16.58
N TYR A 223 -1.08 -9.54 17.32
CA TYR A 223 -0.09 -8.75 18.05
C TYR A 223 -0.66 -8.28 19.39
N ASP A 224 0.22 -7.98 20.34
CA ASP A 224 -0.19 -7.16 21.47
C ASP A 224 -0.18 -5.66 21.13
N PHE A 225 -0.67 -4.83 22.02
CA PHE A 225 -0.69 -3.37 21.81
C PHE A 225 0.68 -2.68 21.97
N ASN A 226 1.74 -3.43 22.33
CA ASN A 226 3.13 -2.96 22.33
C ASN A 226 3.83 -3.29 20.99
N GLY A 227 3.14 -3.99 20.07
CA GLY A 227 3.69 -4.39 18.77
C GLY A 227 4.42 -5.73 18.77
N THR A 228 4.32 -6.53 19.84
CA THR A 228 4.90 -7.88 19.89
C THR A 228 4.09 -8.84 19.03
N ALA A 229 4.75 -9.54 18.11
CA ALA A 229 4.13 -10.53 17.24
C ALA A 229 3.71 -11.78 18.04
N LEU A 230 2.43 -12.13 18.01
CA LEU A 230 1.85 -13.27 18.70
C LEU A 230 1.47 -14.42 17.75
N SER A 231 1.03 -14.08 16.53
CA SER A 231 0.73 -15.04 15.47
C SER A 231 1.13 -14.51 14.11
N LEU A 232 1.97 -15.27 13.41
CA LEU A 232 2.44 -15.03 12.04
C LEU A 232 2.70 -16.39 11.38
N PRO A 233 1.68 -17.11 10.88
CA PRO A 233 1.84 -18.51 10.45
C PRO A 233 2.86 -18.70 9.31
N TYR A 234 3.06 -17.68 8.47
CA TYR A 234 4.04 -17.74 7.37
C TYR A 234 5.43 -17.19 7.72
N GLN A 235 5.59 -16.57 8.91
CA GLN A 235 6.84 -15.99 9.39
C GLN A 235 7.04 -16.33 10.90
N PRO A 236 7.10 -17.62 11.26
CA PRO A 236 7.19 -18.06 12.67
C PRO A 236 8.47 -17.57 13.35
N GLU A 237 9.52 -17.25 12.59
CA GLU A 237 10.78 -16.68 13.09
C GLU A 237 10.63 -15.28 13.69
N LEU A 238 9.51 -14.59 13.38
CA LEU A 238 9.21 -13.27 13.94
C LEU A 238 8.38 -13.31 15.22
N LEU A 239 7.90 -14.49 15.64
CA LEU A 239 7.10 -14.62 16.86
C LEU A 239 7.88 -14.15 18.09
N GLY A 240 7.22 -13.36 18.94
CA GLY A 240 7.80 -12.75 20.13
C GLY A 240 8.70 -11.54 19.86
N SER A 241 8.96 -11.16 18.60
CA SER A 241 9.73 -9.97 18.30
C SER A 241 8.86 -8.69 18.37
N ASP A 242 9.51 -7.58 18.74
CA ASP A 242 8.92 -6.26 18.62
C ASP A 242 8.88 -5.84 17.15
N ARG A 243 7.67 -5.52 16.69
CA ARG A 243 7.39 -5.11 15.31
C ARG A 243 6.74 -3.72 15.24
N LEU A 244 6.73 -2.96 16.34
CA LEU A 244 6.05 -1.68 16.43
C LEU A 244 6.48 -0.72 15.31
N ASP A 245 7.80 -0.64 15.07
CA ASP A 245 8.41 0.21 14.05
C ASP A 245 8.67 -0.50 12.71
N ALA A 246 8.08 -1.68 12.50
CA ALA A 246 8.17 -2.38 11.21
C ALA A 246 7.53 -1.54 10.11
N LYS A 247 8.26 -1.37 9.00
CA LYS A 247 7.87 -0.56 7.85
C LYS A 247 7.74 -1.43 6.61
N ASP A 248 6.81 -1.08 5.76
CA ASP A 248 6.79 -1.58 4.38
C ASP A 248 7.81 -0.85 3.49
N ALA A 249 7.90 -1.24 2.21
CA ALA A 249 8.86 -0.66 1.26
C ALA A 249 8.71 0.86 1.04
N ASN A 250 7.54 1.43 1.32
CA ASN A 250 7.27 2.87 1.21
C ASN A 250 7.40 3.61 2.55
N GLY A 251 7.79 2.91 3.62
CA GLY A 251 8.03 3.50 4.93
C GLY A 251 6.81 3.55 5.86
N VAL A 252 5.68 2.99 5.48
CA VAL A 252 4.46 2.95 6.30
C VAL A 252 4.64 1.99 7.48
N ARG A 253 4.46 2.48 8.71
CA ARG A 253 4.50 1.69 9.94
C ARG A 253 3.20 0.92 10.13
N PHE A 254 3.04 -0.17 9.39
CA PHE A 254 1.77 -0.90 9.28
C PHE A 254 1.30 -1.53 10.61
N VAL A 255 2.21 -1.98 11.50
CA VAL A 255 1.83 -2.49 12.82
C VAL A 255 1.29 -1.35 13.69
N GLN A 256 1.96 -0.18 13.69
CA GLN A 256 1.50 0.98 14.43
C GLN A 256 0.13 1.46 13.94
N ASN A 257 -0.07 1.55 12.61
CA ASN A 257 -1.35 1.92 12.02
C ASN A 257 -2.45 0.87 12.35
N SER A 258 -2.11 -0.42 12.39
CA SER A 258 -3.03 -1.48 12.82
C SER A 258 -3.44 -1.34 14.29
N ILE A 259 -2.50 -0.98 15.18
CA ILE A 259 -2.77 -0.71 16.59
C ILE A 259 -3.76 0.45 16.74
N ASP A 260 -3.64 1.52 15.95
CA ASP A 260 -4.58 2.64 15.99
C ASP A 260 -5.99 2.19 15.58
N GLN A 261 -6.13 1.34 14.55
CA GLN A 261 -7.42 0.74 14.19
C GLN A 261 -7.97 -0.15 15.32
N ALA A 262 -7.14 -1.04 15.87
CA ALA A 262 -7.54 -1.95 16.93
C ALA A 262 -7.95 -1.21 18.23
N LYS A 263 -7.29 -0.09 18.58
CA LYS A 263 -7.68 0.77 19.71
C LYS A 263 -9.07 1.42 19.52
N ARG A 264 -9.52 1.58 18.27
CA ARG A 264 -10.89 2.02 17.93
C ARG A 264 -11.90 0.85 17.95
N GLY A 265 -11.42 -0.35 18.30
CA GLY A 265 -12.16 -1.61 18.26
C GLY A 265 -11.90 -2.40 16.99
N ARG A 266 -11.90 -1.77 15.82
CA ARG A 266 -11.70 -2.40 14.51
C ARG A 266 -11.46 -1.36 13.41
N GLY A 267 -10.93 -1.80 12.26
CA GLY A 267 -10.82 -0.96 11.07
C GLY A 267 -10.07 -1.60 9.92
N TYR A 268 -10.19 -0.99 8.75
CA TYR A 268 -9.44 -1.32 7.55
C TYR A 268 -8.19 -0.45 7.43
N LEU A 269 -7.15 -1.00 6.80
CA LEU A 269 -5.94 -0.26 6.43
C LEU A 269 -5.25 -0.93 5.24
N TYR A 270 -4.46 -0.15 4.47
CA TYR A 270 -3.59 -0.72 3.44
C TYR A 270 -2.14 -0.73 3.92
N TYR A 271 -1.39 -1.71 3.43
CA TYR A 271 0.07 -1.80 3.57
C TYR A 271 0.65 -2.76 2.53
N LEU A 272 1.92 -2.61 2.20
CA LEU A 272 2.64 -3.63 1.43
C LEU A 272 3.09 -4.74 2.37
N TYR A 273 2.89 -5.98 1.97
CA TYR A 273 3.31 -7.14 2.76
C TYR A 273 3.65 -8.34 1.90
N ALA A 274 4.55 -9.16 2.42
CA ALA A 274 4.99 -10.40 1.78
C ALA A 274 3.81 -11.34 1.48
N ASN A 275 3.56 -11.66 0.20
CA ASN A 275 2.49 -12.56 -0.23
C ASN A 275 2.98 -14.00 -0.26
N PRO A 276 2.44 -14.91 0.58
CA PRO A 276 2.86 -16.30 0.61
C PRO A 276 2.71 -17.06 -0.71
N SER A 277 1.71 -16.71 -1.54
CA SER A 277 1.51 -17.34 -2.85
C SER A 277 2.47 -16.82 -3.93
N LYS A 278 3.19 -15.74 -3.66
CA LYS A 278 4.14 -15.12 -4.59
C LYS A 278 5.58 -15.16 -4.05
N ASN A 279 5.96 -16.27 -3.46
CA ASN A 279 7.30 -16.46 -2.89
C ASN A 279 7.72 -15.35 -1.91
N MET A 280 6.78 -14.81 -1.13
CA MET A 280 7.00 -13.72 -0.17
C MET A 280 7.39 -12.37 -0.84
N GLU A 281 7.07 -12.17 -2.12
CA GLU A 281 7.17 -10.84 -2.75
C GLU A 281 6.16 -9.89 -2.10
N GLU A 282 6.57 -8.63 -1.90
CA GLU A 282 5.68 -7.61 -1.33
C GLU A 282 4.58 -7.23 -2.32
N GLU A 283 3.36 -7.14 -1.82
CA GLU A 283 2.17 -6.77 -2.57
C GLU A 283 1.23 -5.93 -1.71
N LEU A 284 0.44 -5.06 -2.35
CA LEU A 284 -0.60 -4.30 -1.66
C LEU A 284 -1.62 -5.24 -1.04
N LYS A 285 -1.85 -5.05 0.26
CA LYS A 285 -2.79 -5.82 1.09
C LYS A 285 -3.78 -4.88 1.75
N LEU A 286 -5.07 -5.16 1.59
CA LEU A 286 -6.12 -4.57 2.40
C LEU A 286 -6.27 -5.43 3.65
N GLY A 287 -5.86 -4.90 4.79
CA GLY A 287 -6.02 -5.50 6.10
C GLY A 287 -7.31 -5.09 6.77
N TYR A 288 -7.87 -5.99 7.58
CA TYR A 288 -8.89 -5.68 8.56
C TYR A 288 -8.45 -6.21 9.90
N VAL A 289 -8.48 -5.37 10.91
CA VAL A 289 -8.04 -5.71 12.26
C VAL A 289 -9.16 -5.47 13.27
N ARG A 290 -9.11 -6.21 14.37
CA ARG A 290 -10.06 -6.11 15.47
C ARG A 290 -9.37 -6.38 16.81
N SER A 291 -9.69 -5.59 17.86
CA SER A 291 -9.28 -5.91 19.22
C SER A 291 -10.00 -7.19 19.70
N VAL A 292 -9.30 -8.05 20.42
CA VAL A 292 -9.90 -9.17 21.14
C VAL A 292 -10.25 -8.72 22.55
N ASP A 293 -9.28 -8.08 23.22
CA ASP A 293 -9.44 -7.45 24.52
C ASP A 293 -8.53 -6.20 24.63
N ASN A 294 -8.28 -5.71 25.84
CA ASN A 294 -7.42 -4.55 26.07
C ASN A 294 -5.91 -4.85 25.96
N ASN A 295 -5.52 -6.12 25.75
CA ASN A 295 -4.12 -6.54 25.76
C ASN A 295 -3.60 -6.94 24.38
N TRP A 296 -4.49 -7.38 23.47
CA TRP A 296 -4.08 -7.84 22.15
C TRP A 296 -5.19 -7.73 21.10
N TRP A 297 -4.78 -7.81 19.87
CA TRP A 297 -5.62 -7.69 18.70
C TRP A 297 -5.18 -8.68 17.62
N LEU A 298 -6.06 -8.94 16.67
CA LEU A 298 -5.81 -9.82 15.54
C LEU A 298 -6.37 -9.21 14.25
N GLY A 299 -5.96 -9.75 13.13
CA GLY A 299 -6.45 -9.35 11.83
C GLY A 299 -6.14 -10.37 10.75
N ALA A 300 -6.66 -10.09 9.58
CA ALA A 300 -6.33 -10.78 8.34
C ALA A 300 -6.26 -9.75 7.20
N GLY A 301 -5.96 -10.19 5.99
CA GLY A 301 -5.99 -9.27 4.85
C GLY A 301 -5.96 -10.00 3.52
N ILE A 302 -6.49 -9.36 2.51
CA ILE A 302 -6.57 -9.81 1.12
C ILE A 302 -5.57 -9.05 0.25
N TYR A 303 -4.92 -9.74 -0.68
CA TYR A 303 -3.95 -9.14 -1.58
C TYR A 303 -4.61 -8.63 -2.86
N ALA A 304 -4.10 -7.54 -3.40
CA ALA A 304 -4.69 -6.87 -4.57
C ALA A 304 -4.78 -7.76 -5.82
N SER A 305 -3.83 -8.68 -6.04
CA SER A 305 -3.87 -9.62 -7.17
C SER A 305 -5.02 -10.62 -7.11
N GLU A 306 -5.51 -10.93 -5.92
CA GLU A 306 -6.62 -11.88 -5.73
C GLU A 306 -7.97 -11.23 -6.02
N SER A 307 -8.08 -9.93 -5.78
CA SER A 307 -9.28 -9.17 -6.08
C SER A 307 -9.58 -9.09 -7.59
N ASN A 308 -8.53 -9.15 -8.44
CA ASN A 308 -8.68 -9.12 -9.90
C ASN A 308 -9.08 -10.49 -10.50
N ALA A 309 -8.76 -11.60 -9.83
CA ALA A 309 -9.07 -12.95 -10.33
C ALA A 309 -10.59 -13.24 -10.33
N THR A 310 -11.33 -12.71 -9.37
CA THR A 310 -12.80 -12.86 -9.28
C THR A 310 -13.54 -12.06 -10.36
N ASN A 311 -13.00 -10.92 -10.80
CA ASN A 311 -13.59 -10.13 -11.89
C ASN A 311 -13.44 -10.80 -13.26
N ALA A 312 -12.37 -11.57 -13.50
CA ALA A 312 -12.18 -12.29 -14.76
C ALA A 312 -13.19 -13.44 -14.92
N THR A 313 -13.55 -14.12 -13.85
CA THR A 313 -14.53 -15.21 -13.83
C THR A 313 -15.98 -14.73 -13.95
N SER A 314 -16.33 -13.59 -13.32
CA SER A 314 -17.68 -13.03 -13.44
C SER A 314 -17.96 -12.39 -14.81
N SER A 315 -16.95 -11.83 -15.48
CA SER A 315 -17.08 -11.30 -16.84
C SER A 315 -17.30 -12.41 -17.88
N THR A 316 -16.76 -13.62 -17.67
CA THR A 316 -16.97 -14.77 -18.57
C THR A 316 -18.38 -15.37 -18.40
N TYR A 317 -18.96 -15.31 -17.20
CA TYR A 317 -20.33 -15.82 -16.97
C TYR A 317 -21.43 -14.92 -17.55
N LEU A 318 -21.19 -13.62 -17.63
CA LEU A 318 -22.17 -12.69 -18.25
C LEU A 318 -22.11 -12.68 -19.80
N GLY A 319 -21.02 -13.18 -20.38
CA GLY A 319 -20.87 -13.31 -21.83
C GLY A 319 -21.62 -14.51 -22.43
N GLU A 320 -21.97 -15.54 -21.65
CA GLU A 320 -22.65 -16.75 -22.12
C GLU A 320 -24.18 -16.71 -21.99
N ILE A 321 -24.76 -15.79 -21.20
CA ILE A 321 -26.22 -15.66 -21.03
C ILE A 321 -26.88 -14.79 -22.13
N GLY A 322 -26.09 -14.14 -22.97
CA GLY A 322 -26.57 -13.23 -24.02
C GLY A 322 -26.69 -13.87 -25.45
N ARG A 323 -26.52 -15.20 -25.58
CA ARG A 323 -26.66 -15.90 -26.88
C ARG A 323 -27.48 -17.17 -26.72
N ASN A 324 -28.77 -17.01 -26.56
CA ASN A 324 -29.79 -17.96 -26.93
C ASN A 324 -31.09 -17.24 -27.25
#